data_3c1d4cb60076f3eab9baecc645dec20b
#
_entry.id   3c1d4cb60076f3eab9baecc645dec20b
#
_cell.length_a   1.000
_cell.length_b   1.000
_cell.length_c   1.000
_cell.angle_alpha   90.00
_cell.angle_beta   90.00
_cell.angle_gamma   90.00
#
_symmetry.space_group_name_H-M   'P 1'
#
loop_
_entity.id
_entity.type
_entity.pdbx_description
1 polymer ?
#
loop_
_entity_poly.entity_id
_entity_poly.type
_entity_poly.pdbx_seq_one_letter_code
_entity_poly.pdbx_strand_id
1 'polypeptide(L)'
;MKTSQTEYDVAVVGGGMVGAAAALGLAQAGFSVALLEHQAPAAFDPHSAPDLRISAIGCASVALLKQLGAWQSLAQMRSAPYRRLETWEWESARVAFDAAELGLPELGFMVENRLLQLALWQQLQHCDTLHCPARLQALQRGEGAWRLTLDDGETLTARLVVGADGAHSQVRTLADIGVSGWQYRQSCMLITVQTGAPQQDATWQQFFPSGPRAFLPLYDDWASLVWYDSPQRIRQLQSMPMAQLEQEIAAAFPGRLGAVKAHAAGSFPLVRRHAQRYVLPGLALVGDAAHTINPLAGQGVNLGYRDVDALLNVLLEARERGEEWSSEAVLQRYQRRRRADNLLMQSGMDLFYTAFSNRLAPLGVARNLALMAAERAGGLKQKALKYALGL
;
A
#
# COMPACT_ATOMS: atom_id res chain seq x y z
N MET A 1 30.51 -23.07 21.61
CA MET A 1 30.59 -22.30 20.37
C MET A 1 30.17 -20.88 20.68
N LYS A 2 31.02 -19.86 20.49
CA LYS A 2 30.58 -18.47 20.58
C LYS A 2 29.73 -18.20 19.34
N THR A 3 28.41 -18.11 19.49
CA THR A 3 27.55 -17.54 18.45
C THR A 3 28.03 -16.12 18.22
N SER A 4 28.53 -15.81 17.04
CA SER A 4 28.88 -14.45 16.66
C SER A 4 27.59 -13.63 16.67
N GLN A 5 27.46 -12.76 17.64
CA GLN A 5 26.35 -11.85 17.73
C GLN A 5 26.65 -10.68 16.81
N THR A 6 25.92 -10.55 15.72
CA THR A 6 26.08 -9.42 14.79
C THR A 6 25.22 -8.23 15.28
N GLU A 7 25.82 -7.08 15.39
CA GLU A 7 25.20 -5.87 15.95
C GLU A 7 24.90 -4.85 14.85
N TYR A 8 23.67 -4.36 14.81
CA TYR A 8 23.20 -3.37 13.84
C TYR A 8 22.61 -2.14 14.54
N ASP A 9 22.61 -1.01 13.86
CA ASP A 9 21.81 0.14 14.29
C ASP A 9 20.32 -0.18 14.16
N VAL A 10 19.91 -0.73 13.02
CA VAL A 10 18.51 -1.01 12.72
C VAL A 10 18.33 -2.42 12.14
N ALA A 11 17.35 -3.15 12.64
CA ALA A 11 16.83 -4.35 11.99
C ALA A 11 15.43 -4.08 11.43
N VAL A 12 15.27 -4.23 10.13
CA VAL A 12 13.97 -4.12 9.44
C VAL A 12 13.44 -5.54 9.20
N VAL A 13 12.27 -5.85 9.71
CA VAL A 13 11.61 -7.15 9.53
C VAL A 13 10.51 -7.02 8.50
N GLY A 14 10.66 -7.75 7.39
CA GLY A 14 9.82 -7.71 6.21
C GLY A 14 10.44 -6.88 5.09
N GLY A 15 10.84 -7.55 4.01
CA GLY A 15 11.44 -6.96 2.80
C GLY A 15 10.43 -6.69 1.68
N GLY A 16 9.15 -6.52 2.02
CA GLY A 16 8.13 -6.05 1.09
C GLY A 16 8.37 -4.61 0.65
N MET A 17 7.47 -4.03 -0.13
CA MET A 17 7.59 -2.67 -0.69
C MET A 17 7.95 -1.61 0.35
N VAL A 18 7.29 -1.63 1.51
CA VAL A 18 7.48 -0.63 2.57
C VAL A 18 8.77 -0.88 3.36
N GLY A 19 9.03 -2.15 3.73
CA GLY A 19 10.23 -2.49 4.50
C GLY A 19 11.52 -2.35 3.68
N ALA A 20 11.50 -2.72 2.40
CA ALA A 20 12.63 -2.50 1.51
C ALA A 20 12.95 -1.00 1.34
N ALA A 21 11.93 -0.14 1.22
CA ALA A 21 12.11 1.31 1.17
C ALA A 21 12.67 1.86 2.50
N ALA A 22 12.20 1.35 3.65
CA ALA A 22 12.71 1.74 4.96
C ALA A 22 14.18 1.34 5.12
N ALA A 23 14.51 0.08 4.80
CA ALA A 23 15.89 -0.42 4.88
C ALA A 23 16.84 0.37 3.99
N LEU A 24 16.43 0.59 2.73
CA LEU A 24 17.24 1.34 1.76
C LEU A 24 17.46 2.79 2.22
N GLY A 25 16.41 3.49 2.65
CA GLY A 25 16.52 4.87 3.14
C GLY A 25 17.40 4.99 4.38
N LEU A 26 17.29 4.05 5.32
CA LEU A 26 18.15 4.00 6.51
C LEU A 26 19.62 3.72 6.16
N ALA A 27 19.88 2.77 5.27
CA ALA A 27 21.22 2.45 4.81
C ALA A 27 21.87 3.65 4.08
N GLN A 28 21.14 4.32 3.19
CA GLN A 28 21.59 5.55 2.52
C GLN A 28 21.84 6.70 3.49
N ALA A 29 21.14 6.72 4.61
CA ALA A 29 21.35 7.67 5.71
C ALA A 29 22.55 7.31 6.61
N GLY A 30 23.27 6.22 6.32
CA GLY A 30 24.47 5.79 7.03
C GLY A 30 24.23 5.04 8.34
N PHE A 31 23.06 4.42 8.50
CA PHE A 31 22.83 3.43 9.56
C PHE A 31 23.31 2.05 9.09
N SER A 32 23.84 1.24 10.01
CA SER A 32 24.03 -0.18 9.76
C SER A 32 22.69 -0.89 9.87
N VAL A 33 22.22 -1.52 8.76
CA VAL A 33 20.86 -2.07 8.66
C VAL A 33 20.91 -3.56 8.39
N ALA A 34 20.13 -4.37 9.11
CA ALA A 34 19.75 -5.73 8.73
C ALA A 34 18.33 -5.73 8.18
N LEU A 35 18.13 -6.26 6.97
CA LEU A 35 16.80 -6.50 6.39
C LEU A 35 16.50 -7.99 6.39
N LEU A 36 15.45 -8.40 7.11
CA LEU A 36 15.02 -9.79 7.22
C LEU A 36 13.83 -10.03 6.29
N GLU A 37 13.95 -10.97 5.36
CA GLU A 37 12.86 -11.36 4.46
C GLU A 37 12.87 -12.87 4.22
N HIS A 38 11.69 -13.46 4.19
CA HIS A 38 11.53 -14.90 4.01
C HIS A 38 11.66 -15.36 2.56
N GLN A 39 11.37 -14.47 1.60
CA GLN A 39 11.37 -14.81 0.19
C GLN A 39 11.75 -13.60 -0.67
N ALA A 40 12.79 -13.76 -1.48
CA ALA A 40 13.18 -12.76 -2.46
C ALA A 40 12.09 -12.58 -3.54
N PRO A 41 11.88 -11.37 -4.07
CA PRO A 41 10.99 -11.15 -5.20
C PRO A 41 11.50 -11.88 -6.44
N ALA A 42 10.59 -12.50 -7.19
CA ALA A 42 10.94 -13.13 -8.45
C ALA A 42 11.46 -12.10 -9.47
N ALA A 43 12.39 -12.51 -10.31
CA ALA A 43 12.92 -11.66 -11.37
C ALA A 43 11.82 -11.18 -12.34
N PHE A 44 12.08 -10.06 -12.99
CA PHE A 44 11.19 -9.52 -14.00
C PHE A 44 11.31 -10.30 -15.31
N ASP A 45 10.19 -10.72 -15.86
CA ASP A 45 10.06 -11.27 -17.20
C ASP A 45 9.17 -10.31 -18.04
N PRO A 46 9.75 -9.66 -19.06
CA PRO A 46 9.00 -8.73 -19.91
C PRO A 46 7.85 -9.37 -20.70
N HIS A 47 7.88 -10.70 -20.88
CA HIS A 47 6.85 -11.44 -21.60
C HIS A 47 5.74 -12.01 -20.70
N SER A 48 5.90 -11.91 -19.39
CA SER A 48 4.86 -12.36 -18.44
C SER A 48 3.63 -11.45 -18.49
N ALA A 49 2.46 -12.00 -18.21
CA ALA A 49 1.27 -11.21 -17.89
C ALA A 49 1.53 -10.38 -16.62
N PRO A 50 0.78 -9.25 -16.44
CA PRO A 50 0.87 -8.48 -15.20
C PRO A 50 0.51 -9.31 -13.97
N ASP A 51 1.15 -9.00 -12.86
CA ASP A 51 0.80 -9.58 -11.57
C ASP A 51 -0.63 -9.17 -11.17
N LEU A 52 -1.24 -10.01 -10.34
CA LEU A 52 -2.60 -9.75 -9.86
C LEU A 52 -2.66 -8.53 -8.92
N ARG A 53 -1.60 -8.30 -8.13
CA ARG A 53 -1.56 -7.19 -7.17
C ARG A 53 -0.95 -5.95 -7.77
N ILE A 54 -1.80 -4.94 -7.93
CA ILE A 54 -1.46 -3.62 -8.47
C ILE A 54 -1.67 -2.56 -7.40
N SER A 55 -0.79 -1.58 -7.36
CA SER A 55 -0.93 -0.38 -6.54
C SER A 55 -0.95 0.88 -7.39
N ALA A 56 -1.78 1.83 -7.00
CA ALA A 56 -1.76 3.19 -7.52
C ALA A 56 -0.77 4.01 -6.69
N ILE A 57 0.39 4.32 -7.24
CA ILE A 57 1.45 5.07 -6.58
C ILE A 57 1.27 6.55 -6.87
N GLY A 58 0.98 7.35 -5.85
CA GLY A 58 0.80 8.81 -5.97
C GLY A 58 2.12 9.57 -6.05
N CYS A 59 2.03 10.85 -6.41
CA CYS A 59 3.21 11.71 -6.66
C CYS A 59 4.23 11.75 -5.52
N ALA A 60 3.78 11.82 -4.25
CA ALA A 60 4.69 11.82 -3.09
C ALA A 60 5.46 10.50 -2.96
N SER A 61 4.80 9.37 -3.22
CA SER A 61 5.44 8.05 -3.22
C SER A 61 6.47 7.92 -4.34
N VAL A 62 6.15 8.44 -5.54
CA VAL A 62 7.10 8.51 -6.66
C VAL A 62 8.31 9.36 -6.31
N ALA A 63 8.12 10.49 -5.61
CA ALA A 63 9.22 11.35 -5.16
C ALA A 63 10.16 10.60 -4.19
N LEU A 64 9.60 9.87 -3.21
CA LEU A 64 10.39 9.03 -2.31
C LEU A 64 11.17 7.95 -3.08
N LEU A 65 10.53 7.24 -4.02
CA LEU A 65 11.19 6.22 -4.83
C LEU A 65 12.31 6.79 -5.71
N LYS A 66 12.15 8.02 -6.22
CA LYS A 66 13.21 8.75 -6.93
C LYS A 66 14.38 9.09 -6.01
N GLN A 67 14.10 9.59 -4.81
CA GLN A 67 15.12 9.87 -3.80
C GLN A 67 15.90 8.62 -3.41
N LEU A 68 15.23 7.48 -3.27
CA LEU A 68 15.85 6.19 -2.97
C LEU A 68 16.57 5.56 -4.18
N GLY A 69 16.48 6.13 -5.39
CA GLY A 69 17.10 5.61 -6.61
C GLY A 69 16.35 4.43 -7.26
N ALA A 70 15.21 4.00 -6.69
CA ALA A 70 14.47 2.82 -7.18
C ALA A 70 13.51 3.13 -8.35
N TRP A 71 13.14 4.39 -8.55
CA TRP A 71 12.14 4.75 -9.55
C TRP A 71 12.56 4.43 -10.97
N GLN A 72 13.83 4.68 -11.33
CA GLN A 72 14.31 4.44 -12.69
C GLN A 72 14.24 2.95 -13.06
N SER A 73 14.65 2.07 -12.17
CA SER A 73 14.55 0.62 -12.37
C SER A 73 13.10 0.17 -12.55
N LEU A 74 12.18 0.70 -11.74
CA LEU A 74 10.76 0.40 -11.86
C LEU A 74 10.19 0.87 -13.20
N ALA A 75 10.49 2.10 -13.62
CA ALA A 75 10.02 2.67 -14.88
C ALA A 75 10.54 1.93 -16.12
N GLN A 76 11.74 1.35 -16.05
CA GLN A 76 12.31 0.51 -17.11
C GLN A 76 11.66 -0.87 -17.19
N MET A 77 11.09 -1.38 -16.09
CA MET A 77 10.32 -2.62 -16.11
C MET A 77 8.91 -2.35 -16.66
N ARG A 78 8.00 -1.89 -15.82
CA ARG A 78 6.62 -1.60 -16.19
C ARG A 78 6.03 -0.56 -15.24
N SER A 79 5.44 0.49 -15.79
CA SER A 79 4.63 1.45 -15.05
C SER A 79 3.65 2.13 -16.01
N ALA A 80 2.43 2.35 -15.56
CA ALA A 80 1.40 2.99 -16.38
C ALA A 80 0.96 4.31 -15.71
N PRO A 81 1.27 5.47 -16.30
CA PRO A 81 0.84 6.75 -15.76
C PRO A 81 -0.68 6.88 -15.88
N TYR A 82 -1.33 7.43 -14.84
CA TYR A 82 -2.72 7.86 -14.93
C TYR A 82 -2.83 9.37 -14.67
N ARG A 83 -3.61 10.05 -15.50
CA ARG A 83 -3.82 11.49 -15.46
C ARG A 83 -5.18 11.86 -14.93
N ARG A 84 -6.13 10.95 -15.02
CA ARG A 84 -7.51 11.17 -14.58
C ARG A 84 -7.96 10.11 -13.61
N LEU A 85 -8.70 10.54 -12.60
CA LEU A 85 -9.38 9.68 -11.64
C LEU A 85 -10.85 10.07 -11.62
N GLU A 86 -11.73 9.12 -11.91
CA GLU A 86 -13.16 9.36 -11.95
C GLU A 86 -13.88 8.48 -10.92
N THR A 87 -14.87 9.04 -10.25
CA THR A 87 -15.71 8.28 -9.30
C THR A 87 -17.16 8.72 -9.38
N TRP A 88 -18.09 7.77 -9.32
CA TRP A 88 -19.52 8.02 -9.38
C TRP A 88 -20.35 6.87 -8.80
N GLU A 89 -21.60 7.15 -8.49
CA GLU A 89 -22.66 6.16 -8.28
C GLU A 89 -23.64 6.23 -9.47
N TRP A 90 -24.23 7.40 -9.72
CA TRP A 90 -25.00 7.70 -10.92
C TRP A 90 -24.15 8.41 -11.95
N GLU A 91 -24.34 8.07 -13.23
CA GLU A 91 -23.58 8.71 -14.32
C GLU A 91 -23.66 10.24 -14.32
N SER A 92 -24.82 10.79 -13.89
CA SER A 92 -25.03 12.23 -13.76
C SER A 92 -24.31 12.87 -12.55
N ALA A 93 -23.77 12.07 -11.63
CA ALA A 93 -23.11 12.54 -10.40
C ALA A 93 -21.62 12.13 -10.38
N ARG A 94 -20.97 12.18 -11.54
CA ARG A 94 -19.54 11.86 -11.70
C ARG A 94 -18.68 12.98 -11.13
N VAL A 95 -17.67 12.60 -10.36
CA VAL A 95 -16.56 13.45 -9.91
C VAL A 95 -15.32 13.02 -10.66
N ALA A 96 -14.68 13.95 -11.36
CA ALA A 96 -13.47 13.70 -12.11
C ALA A 96 -12.35 14.60 -11.57
N PHE A 97 -11.16 14.02 -11.40
CA PHE A 97 -9.94 14.71 -11.05
C PHE A 97 -8.96 14.57 -12.21
N ASP A 98 -8.37 15.69 -12.62
CA ASP A 98 -7.41 15.75 -13.70
C ASP A 98 -6.08 16.32 -13.20
N ALA A 99 -4.97 15.71 -13.62
CA ALA A 99 -3.62 16.17 -13.27
C ALA A 99 -3.39 17.63 -13.74
N ALA A 100 -3.96 18.00 -14.88
CA ALA A 100 -3.86 19.36 -15.41
C ALA A 100 -4.47 20.42 -14.50
N GLU A 101 -5.51 20.08 -13.70
CA GLU A 101 -6.10 20.99 -12.70
C GLU A 101 -5.11 21.37 -11.59
N LEU A 102 -4.07 20.55 -11.38
CA LEU A 102 -3.00 20.79 -10.40
C LEU A 102 -1.69 21.23 -11.03
N GLY A 103 -1.63 21.36 -12.38
CA GLY A 103 -0.40 21.64 -13.12
C GLY A 103 0.60 20.45 -13.08
N LEU A 104 0.12 19.22 -12.89
CA LEU A 104 0.94 18.01 -12.85
C LEU A 104 0.88 17.26 -14.17
N PRO A 105 1.95 16.56 -14.57
CA PRO A 105 1.96 15.71 -15.76
C PRO A 105 1.08 14.46 -15.59
N GLU A 106 1.01 13.92 -14.37
CA GLU A 106 0.19 12.77 -13.98
C GLU A 106 -0.22 12.84 -12.51
N LEU A 107 -1.26 12.13 -12.12
CA LEU A 107 -1.66 11.94 -10.71
C LEU A 107 -0.83 10.84 -10.02
N GLY A 108 -0.26 9.95 -10.80
CA GLY A 108 0.54 8.84 -10.31
C GLY A 108 0.68 7.73 -11.35
N PHE A 109 1.06 6.55 -10.88
CA PHE A 109 1.34 5.40 -11.73
C PHE A 109 0.67 4.15 -11.16
N MET A 110 0.11 3.32 -12.04
CA MET A 110 -0.26 1.94 -11.73
C MET A 110 0.97 1.07 -11.88
N VAL A 111 1.31 0.33 -10.83
CA VAL A 111 2.50 -0.53 -10.78
C VAL A 111 2.20 -1.88 -10.15
N GLU A 112 2.88 -2.90 -10.62
CA GLU A 112 2.84 -4.23 -10.02
C GLU A 112 3.61 -4.23 -8.70
N ASN A 113 3.00 -4.74 -7.62
CA ASN A 113 3.62 -4.71 -6.29
C ASN A 113 4.97 -5.42 -6.25
N ARG A 114 5.09 -6.54 -6.95
CA ARG A 114 6.34 -7.30 -7.05
C ARG A 114 7.44 -6.51 -7.74
N LEU A 115 7.13 -5.80 -8.82
CA LEU A 115 8.11 -5.00 -9.55
C LEU A 115 8.58 -3.80 -8.72
N LEU A 116 7.69 -3.21 -7.94
CA LEU A 116 8.03 -2.16 -7.00
C LEU A 116 8.99 -2.67 -5.91
N GLN A 117 8.71 -3.85 -5.35
CA GLN A 117 9.61 -4.52 -4.42
C GLN A 117 10.96 -4.84 -5.09
N LEU A 118 10.94 -5.42 -6.29
CA LEU A 118 12.15 -5.79 -7.03
C LEU A 118 13.03 -4.57 -7.33
N ALA A 119 12.45 -3.43 -7.73
CA ALA A 119 13.19 -2.20 -7.97
C ALA A 119 13.92 -1.69 -6.72
N LEU A 120 13.29 -1.78 -5.55
CA LEU A 120 13.92 -1.44 -4.26
C LEU A 120 15.04 -2.45 -3.91
N TRP A 121 14.80 -3.74 -4.13
CA TRP A 121 15.77 -4.79 -3.87
C TRP A 121 17.02 -4.67 -4.74
N GLN A 122 16.88 -4.24 -5.99
CA GLN A 122 18.03 -3.98 -6.87
C GLN A 122 18.96 -2.90 -6.29
N GLN A 123 18.41 -1.90 -5.61
CA GLN A 123 19.23 -0.88 -4.92
C GLN A 123 19.85 -1.43 -3.64
N LEU A 124 19.17 -2.32 -2.93
CA LEU A 124 19.67 -2.96 -1.70
C LEU A 124 20.83 -3.93 -1.93
N GLN A 125 21.04 -4.42 -3.15
CA GLN A 125 22.18 -5.30 -3.48
C GLN A 125 23.56 -4.66 -3.20
N HIS A 126 23.59 -3.34 -3.09
CA HIS A 126 24.78 -2.58 -2.73
C HIS A 126 24.96 -2.37 -1.21
N CYS A 127 24.04 -2.91 -0.41
CA CYS A 127 24.06 -2.82 1.04
C CYS A 127 24.29 -4.22 1.61
N ASP A 128 25.35 -4.45 2.40
CA ASP A 128 25.73 -5.75 2.98
C ASP A 128 24.79 -6.26 4.09
N THR A 129 23.47 -6.11 3.90
CA THR A 129 22.50 -6.14 5.00
C THR A 129 21.31 -7.06 4.78
N LEU A 130 21.26 -7.79 3.67
CA LEU A 130 20.10 -8.60 3.32
C LEU A 130 20.22 -10.04 3.85
N HIS A 131 19.37 -10.38 4.81
CA HIS A 131 19.16 -11.75 5.30
C HIS A 131 17.91 -12.32 4.61
N CYS A 132 18.13 -13.17 3.59
CA CYS A 132 17.06 -13.84 2.85
C CYS A 132 17.57 -15.19 2.30
N PRO A 133 16.89 -16.32 2.58
CA PRO A 133 15.67 -16.43 3.37
C PRO A 133 15.91 -16.33 4.88
N ALA A 134 15.11 -15.53 5.59
CA ALA A 134 15.16 -15.42 7.05
C ALA A 134 13.79 -15.10 7.62
N ARG A 135 13.44 -15.71 8.74
CA ARG A 135 12.20 -15.48 9.47
C ARG A 135 12.49 -15.15 10.92
N LEU A 136 11.84 -14.12 11.43
CA LEU A 136 11.89 -13.81 12.85
C LEU A 136 11.17 -14.90 13.64
N GLN A 137 11.83 -15.55 14.59
CA GLN A 137 11.23 -16.54 15.47
C GLN A 137 10.93 -15.95 16.86
N ALA A 138 11.84 -15.15 17.41
CA ALA A 138 11.68 -14.53 18.71
C ALA A 138 12.24 -13.10 18.71
N LEU A 139 11.65 -12.26 19.56
CA LEU A 139 12.03 -10.88 19.76
C LEU A 139 12.12 -10.60 21.26
N GLN A 140 13.28 -10.22 21.76
CA GLN A 140 13.51 -9.97 23.18
C GLN A 140 14.15 -8.60 23.38
N ARG A 141 13.62 -7.84 24.30
CA ARG A 141 14.18 -6.55 24.67
C ARG A 141 15.32 -6.74 25.67
N GLY A 142 16.50 -6.19 25.36
CA GLY A 142 17.65 -6.10 26.25
C GLY A 142 17.90 -4.67 26.74
N GLU A 143 19.02 -4.45 27.42
CA GLU A 143 19.48 -3.11 27.77
C GLU A 143 20.00 -2.37 26.53
N GLY A 144 19.25 -1.37 26.06
CA GLY A 144 19.63 -0.51 24.93
C GLY A 144 19.44 -1.10 23.53
N ALA A 145 19.14 -2.38 23.39
CA ALA A 145 18.96 -3.04 22.10
C ALA A 145 17.92 -4.18 22.16
N TRP A 146 17.40 -4.55 21.01
CA TRP A 146 16.56 -5.73 20.82
C TRP A 146 17.40 -6.89 20.30
N ARG A 147 17.11 -8.10 20.79
CA ARG A 147 17.65 -9.35 20.27
C ARG A 147 16.60 -10.02 19.41
N LEU A 148 16.97 -10.31 18.17
CA LEU A 148 16.17 -11.03 17.19
C LEU A 148 16.75 -12.44 17.02
N THR A 149 15.93 -13.46 17.19
CA THR A 149 16.31 -14.86 16.90
C THR A 149 15.62 -15.26 15.62
N LEU A 150 16.37 -15.78 14.66
CA LEU A 150 15.88 -16.25 13.36
C LEU A 150 15.51 -17.74 13.43
N ASP A 151 14.82 -18.22 12.40
CA ASP A 151 14.34 -19.60 12.31
C ASP A 151 15.46 -20.63 12.12
N ASP A 152 16.64 -20.24 11.66
CA ASP A 152 17.86 -21.06 11.59
C ASP A 152 18.69 -21.05 12.88
N GLY A 153 18.26 -20.30 13.90
CA GLY A 153 18.93 -20.14 15.19
C GLY A 153 19.98 -19.02 15.22
N GLU A 154 20.20 -18.30 14.13
CA GLU A 154 21.03 -17.10 14.13
C GLU A 154 20.42 -16.03 15.05
N THR A 155 21.29 -15.21 15.67
CA THR A 155 20.86 -14.16 16.58
C THR A 155 21.50 -12.83 16.18
N LEU A 156 20.64 -11.82 15.98
CA LEU A 156 21.03 -10.44 15.68
C LEU A 156 20.65 -9.54 16.84
N THR A 157 21.40 -8.43 17.01
CA THR A 157 21.00 -7.35 17.91
C THR A 157 20.88 -6.04 17.15
N ALA A 158 19.88 -5.23 17.49
CA ALA A 158 19.66 -3.94 16.88
C ALA A 158 19.14 -2.93 17.91
N ARG A 159 19.62 -1.69 17.82
CA ARG A 159 19.14 -0.58 18.67
C ARG A 159 17.72 -0.18 18.32
N LEU A 160 17.33 -0.32 17.06
CA LEU A 160 15.96 -0.11 16.58
C LEU A 160 15.49 -1.30 15.76
N VAL A 161 14.31 -1.80 16.05
CA VAL A 161 13.59 -2.75 15.21
C VAL A 161 12.46 -2.03 14.47
N VAL A 162 12.42 -2.15 13.14
CA VAL A 162 11.34 -1.64 12.31
C VAL A 162 10.50 -2.83 11.84
N GLY A 163 9.27 -2.94 12.33
CA GLY A 163 8.30 -3.94 11.88
C GLY A 163 7.58 -3.47 10.61
N ALA A 164 7.91 -4.10 9.48
CA ALA A 164 7.34 -3.87 8.16
C ALA A 164 6.78 -5.17 7.53
N ASP A 165 6.45 -6.13 8.36
CA ASP A 165 6.09 -7.52 8.06
C ASP A 165 4.58 -7.72 7.81
N GLY A 166 3.89 -6.65 7.42
CA GLY A 166 2.54 -6.68 6.87
C GLY A 166 1.42 -6.83 7.91
N ALA A 167 0.22 -7.05 7.41
CA ALA A 167 -1.01 -7.05 8.21
C ALA A 167 -1.04 -8.08 9.35
N HIS A 168 -0.29 -9.16 9.23
CA HIS A 168 -0.14 -10.22 10.22
C HIS A 168 1.20 -10.13 10.96
N SER A 169 1.70 -8.91 11.16
CA SER A 169 3.01 -8.63 11.74
C SER A 169 3.34 -9.49 12.96
N GLN A 170 4.45 -10.20 12.83
CA GLN A 170 5.03 -11.00 13.91
C GLN A 170 5.79 -10.10 14.89
N VAL A 171 6.46 -9.04 14.39
CA VAL A 171 7.09 -8.02 15.25
C VAL A 171 6.07 -7.41 16.18
N ARG A 172 4.92 -6.98 15.67
CA ARG A 172 3.84 -6.42 16.50
C ARG A 172 3.36 -7.41 17.56
N THR A 173 3.17 -8.67 17.17
CA THR A 173 2.70 -9.73 18.08
C THR A 173 3.72 -10.05 19.17
N LEU A 174 5.00 -10.23 18.80
CA LEU A 174 6.08 -10.52 19.74
C LEU A 174 6.41 -9.34 20.68
N ALA A 175 6.12 -8.11 20.23
CA ALA A 175 6.27 -6.90 21.05
C ALA A 175 5.02 -6.59 21.90
N ASP A 176 4.04 -7.48 21.95
CA ASP A 176 2.77 -7.33 22.70
C ASP A 176 2.03 -6.02 22.38
N ILE A 177 2.03 -5.63 21.12
CA ILE A 177 1.28 -4.46 20.65
C ILE A 177 -0.11 -4.90 20.15
N GLY A 178 -1.14 -4.50 20.88
CA GLY A 178 -2.53 -4.79 20.54
C GLY A 178 -3.00 -4.13 19.24
N VAL A 179 -4.05 -4.70 18.65
CA VAL A 179 -4.67 -4.23 17.39
C VAL A 179 -6.15 -3.96 17.62
N SER A 180 -6.65 -2.85 17.11
CA SER A 180 -8.08 -2.57 16.98
C SER A 180 -8.48 -2.69 15.51
N GLY A 181 -9.63 -3.27 15.22
CA GLY A 181 -10.09 -3.40 13.85
C GLY A 181 -11.29 -4.33 13.69
N TRP A 182 -11.70 -4.48 12.45
CA TRP A 182 -12.81 -5.37 12.06
C TRP A 182 -12.64 -5.87 10.63
N GLN A 183 -13.38 -6.89 10.28
CA GLN A 183 -13.55 -7.34 8.93
C GLN A 183 -14.83 -6.73 8.35
N TYR A 184 -14.73 -6.18 7.13
CA TYR A 184 -15.91 -5.68 6.43
C TYR A 184 -16.81 -6.81 5.96
N ARG A 185 -18.06 -6.47 5.64
CA ARG A 185 -19.05 -7.45 5.13
C ARG A 185 -18.79 -7.88 3.69
N GLN A 186 -17.87 -7.24 3.00
CA GLN A 186 -17.51 -7.50 1.61
C GLN A 186 -16.14 -8.14 1.51
N SER A 187 -15.91 -8.80 0.37
CA SER A 187 -14.60 -9.25 -0.09
C SER A 187 -14.24 -8.52 -1.37
N CYS A 188 -12.96 -8.48 -1.67
CA CYS A 188 -12.42 -7.91 -2.90
C CYS A 188 -11.94 -9.04 -3.81
N MET A 189 -12.24 -8.94 -5.10
CA MET A 189 -11.66 -9.75 -6.16
C MET A 189 -10.88 -8.85 -7.09
N LEU A 190 -9.65 -9.24 -7.38
CA LEU A 190 -8.80 -8.63 -8.39
C LEU A 190 -8.82 -9.53 -9.62
N ILE A 191 -8.90 -8.93 -10.80
CA ILE A 191 -8.92 -9.66 -12.07
C ILE A 191 -7.99 -8.96 -13.04
N THR A 192 -6.97 -9.68 -13.52
CA THR A 192 -6.08 -9.19 -14.57
C THR A 192 -6.73 -9.49 -15.92
N VAL A 193 -6.92 -8.45 -16.73
CA VAL A 193 -7.62 -8.54 -18.02
C VAL A 193 -6.82 -7.86 -19.14
N GLN A 194 -7.04 -8.30 -20.36
CA GLN A 194 -6.77 -7.52 -21.57
C GLN A 194 -8.07 -6.86 -22.05
N THR A 195 -8.00 -5.61 -22.44
CA THR A 195 -9.12 -4.84 -22.99
C THR A 195 -8.95 -4.72 -24.52
N GLY A 196 -10.04 -4.57 -25.26
CA GLY A 196 -9.99 -4.34 -26.70
C GLY A 196 -9.56 -2.91 -27.09
N ALA A 197 -9.21 -2.08 -26.11
CA ALA A 197 -8.84 -0.68 -26.31
C ALA A 197 -7.35 -0.46 -25.95
N PRO A 198 -6.65 0.48 -26.59
CA PRO A 198 -5.31 0.86 -26.18
C PRO A 198 -5.30 1.40 -24.74
N GLN A 199 -4.12 1.43 -24.13
CA GLN A 199 -3.92 1.95 -22.78
C GLN A 199 -4.66 3.29 -22.60
N GLN A 200 -5.41 3.36 -21.51
CA GLN A 200 -6.10 4.58 -21.09
C GLN A 200 -5.36 5.23 -19.92
N ASP A 201 -5.40 6.54 -19.87
CA ASP A 201 -4.79 7.33 -18.81
C ASP A 201 -5.77 7.68 -17.66
N ALA A 202 -6.96 7.06 -17.66
CA ALA A 202 -8.01 7.28 -16.68
C ALA A 202 -8.26 6.03 -15.85
N THR A 203 -8.05 6.14 -14.54
CA THR A 203 -8.57 5.17 -13.57
C THR A 203 -9.95 5.60 -13.13
N TRP A 204 -10.86 4.63 -12.92
CA TRP A 204 -12.21 4.97 -12.50
C TRP A 204 -12.78 3.95 -11.52
N GLN A 205 -13.74 4.42 -10.72
CA GLN A 205 -14.44 3.61 -9.74
C GLN A 205 -15.91 3.98 -9.73
N GLN A 206 -16.77 3.00 -9.94
CA GLN A 206 -18.21 3.15 -9.78
C GLN A 206 -18.69 2.48 -8.49
N PHE A 207 -19.47 3.19 -7.71
CA PHE A 207 -20.08 2.67 -6.49
C PHE A 207 -21.39 1.95 -6.77
N PHE A 208 -21.54 0.80 -6.14
CA PHE A 208 -22.77 0.02 -6.11
C PHE A 208 -23.10 -0.35 -4.66
N PRO A 209 -24.37 -0.62 -4.33
CA PRO A 209 -24.72 -1.06 -2.97
C PRO A 209 -24.01 -2.35 -2.52
N SER A 210 -23.62 -3.22 -3.47
CA SER A 210 -22.82 -4.43 -3.21
C SER A 210 -21.33 -4.13 -3.00
N GLY A 211 -20.87 -2.94 -3.36
CA GLY A 211 -19.48 -2.48 -3.28
C GLY A 211 -18.98 -1.87 -4.59
N PRO A 212 -17.87 -1.16 -4.54
CA PRO A 212 -17.30 -0.51 -5.71
C PRO A 212 -16.77 -1.52 -6.73
N ARG A 213 -16.77 -1.09 -8.00
CA ARG A 213 -16.06 -1.71 -9.11
C ARG A 213 -15.12 -0.69 -9.70
N ALA A 214 -13.85 -1.06 -9.83
CA ALA A 214 -12.83 -0.14 -10.32
C ALA A 214 -12.06 -0.73 -11.50
N PHE A 215 -11.53 0.17 -12.30
CA PHE A 215 -10.66 -0.08 -13.44
C PHE A 215 -9.33 0.62 -13.21
N LEU A 216 -8.25 -0.15 -13.24
CA LEU A 216 -6.88 0.33 -13.11
C LEU A 216 -6.16 0.05 -14.43
N PRO A 217 -5.89 1.08 -15.26
CA PRO A 217 -5.18 0.89 -16.52
C PRO A 217 -3.74 0.47 -16.26
N LEU A 218 -3.26 -0.50 -17.01
CA LEU A 218 -1.86 -0.94 -17.03
C LEU A 218 -1.23 -0.59 -18.38
N TYR A 219 -0.06 -1.12 -18.66
CA TYR A 219 0.62 -0.93 -19.94
C TYR A 219 -0.13 -1.64 -21.09
N ASP A 220 0.06 -1.18 -22.31
CA ASP A 220 -0.55 -1.68 -23.54
C ASP A 220 -2.07 -1.80 -23.43
N ASP A 221 -2.62 -2.97 -23.63
CA ASP A 221 -4.05 -3.29 -23.51
C ASP A 221 -4.42 -3.97 -22.17
N TRP A 222 -3.47 -4.05 -21.24
CA TRP A 222 -3.71 -4.66 -19.93
C TRP A 222 -4.41 -3.72 -18.95
N ALA A 223 -5.20 -4.31 -18.07
CA ALA A 223 -5.82 -3.62 -16.94
C ALA A 223 -6.04 -4.56 -15.77
N SER A 224 -6.22 -3.98 -14.58
CA SER A 224 -6.68 -4.69 -13.41
C SER A 224 -8.09 -4.21 -13.05
N LEU A 225 -9.02 -5.14 -12.92
CA LEU A 225 -10.36 -4.88 -12.42
C LEU A 225 -10.42 -5.19 -10.93
N VAL A 226 -11.10 -4.33 -10.19
CA VAL A 226 -11.34 -4.50 -8.77
C VAL A 226 -12.83 -4.63 -8.55
N TRP A 227 -13.27 -5.76 -8.00
CA TRP A 227 -14.68 -6.07 -7.78
C TRP A 227 -14.93 -6.34 -6.30
N TYR A 228 -15.70 -5.46 -5.66
CA TYR A 228 -16.17 -5.70 -4.29
C TYR A 228 -17.60 -6.26 -4.34
N ASP A 229 -17.81 -7.32 -3.56
CA ASP A 229 -19.15 -7.89 -3.37
C ASP A 229 -19.19 -8.72 -2.07
N SER A 230 -20.35 -9.34 -1.79
CA SER A 230 -20.47 -10.27 -0.67
C SER A 230 -19.46 -11.42 -0.78
N PRO A 231 -18.95 -11.95 0.34
CA PRO A 231 -18.01 -13.07 0.31
C PRO A 231 -18.55 -14.30 -0.45
N GLN A 232 -19.86 -14.51 -0.40
CA GLN A 232 -20.50 -15.59 -1.15
C GLN A 232 -20.40 -15.37 -2.66
N ARG A 233 -20.72 -14.14 -3.13
CA ARG A 233 -20.66 -13.79 -4.55
C ARG A 233 -19.22 -13.85 -5.07
N ILE A 234 -18.27 -13.34 -4.31
CA ILE A 234 -16.85 -13.39 -4.67
C ILE A 234 -16.34 -14.83 -4.81
N ARG A 235 -16.69 -15.73 -3.86
CA ARG A 235 -16.33 -17.14 -3.99
C ARG A 235 -16.96 -17.79 -5.22
N GLN A 236 -18.21 -17.46 -5.54
CA GLN A 236 -18.89 -17.93 -6.74
C GLN A 236 -18.13 -17.48 -8.00
N LEU A 237 -17.81 -16.19 -8.11
CA LEU A 237 -17.08 -15.65 -9.25
C LEU A 237 -15.69 -16.30 -9.40
N GLN A 238 -14.98 -16.50 -8.30
CA GLN A 238 -13.65 -17.10 -8.31
C GLN A 238 -13.65 -18.57 -8.74
N SER A 239 -14.75 -19.28 -8.54
CA SER A 239 -14.90 -20.70 -8.96
C SER A 239 -15.33 -20.88 -10.41
N MET A 240 -15.65 -19.78 -11.12
CA MET A 240 -16.11 -19.85 -12.51
C MET A 240 -14.94 -20.06 -13.48
N PRO A 241 -15.15 -20.74 -14.61
CA PRO A 241 -14.25 -20.68 -15.76
C PRO A 241 -14.11 -19.24 -16.27
N MET A 242 -12.92 -18.89 -16.79
CA MET A 242 -12.62 -17.52 -17.24
C MET A 242 -13.66 -16.98 -18.24
N ALA A 243 -14.10 -17.77 -19.20
CA ALA A 243 -15.11 -17.37 -20.17
C ALA A 243 -16.48 -16.99 -19.52
N GLN A 244 -16.85 -17.67 -18.43
CA GLN A 244 -18.05 -17.31 -17.68
C GLN A 244 -17.83 -16.06 -16.83
N LEU A 245 -16.63 -15.91 -16.24
CA LEU A 245 -16.26 -14.70 -15.51
C LEU A 245 -16.28 -13.47 -16.42
N GLU A 246 -15.84 -13.57 -17.68
CA GLU A 246 -15.92 -12.50 -18.68
C GLU A 246 -17.37 -12.05 -18.95
N GLN A 247 -18.31 -12.99 -19.01
CA GLN A 247 -19.74 -12.66 -19.13
C GLN A 247 -20.27 -11.92 -17.90
N GLU A 248 -19.86 -12.35 -16.72
CA GLU A 248 -20.22 -11.68 -15.48
C GLU A 248 -19.61 -10.26 -15.39
N ILE A 249 -18.39 -10.07 -15.86
CA ILE A 249 -17.74 -8.77 -15.96
C ILE A 249 -18.54 -7.87 -16.92
N ALA A 250 -18.87 -8.36 -18.11
CA ALA A 250 -19.65 -7.60 -19.10
C ALA A 250 -21.03 -7.17 -18.58
N ALA A 251 -21.67 -8.00 -17.75
CA ALA A 251 -22.96 -7.68 -17.14
C ALA A 251 -22.85 -6.72 -15.95
N ALA A 252 -21.73 -6.76 -15.22
CA ALA A 252 -21.59 -6.09 -13.93
C ALA A 252 -20.87 -4.73 -14.01
N PHE A 253 -19.91 -4.59 -14.92
CA PHE A 253 -19.12 -3.36 -15.06
C PHE A 253 -19.80 -2.38 -16.02
N PRO A 254 -19.48 -1.06 -15.92
CA PRO A 254 -19.99 -0.07 -16.85
C PRO A 254 -19.69 -0.42 -18.31
N GLY A 255 -20.61 -0.14 -19.22
CA GLY A 255 -20.47 -0.45 -20.65
C GLY A 255 -19.23 0.19 -21.30
N ARG A 256 -18.65 1.25 -20.68
CA ARG A 256 -17.38 1.86 -21.11
C ARG A 256 -16.16 0.92 -21.04
N LEU A 257 -16.24 -0.16 -20.24
CA LEU A 257 -15.17 -1.16 -20.16
C LEU A 257 -14.99 -1.91 -21.49
N GLY A 258 -16.08 -2.14 -22.21
CA GLY A 258 -16.07 -2.95 -23.43
C GLY A 258 -15.82 -4.44 -23.15
N ALA A 259 -15.46 -5.17 -24.19
CA ALA A 259 -15.10 -6.58 -24.08
C ALA A 259 -13.71 -6.74 -23.43
N VAL A 260 -13.60 -7.73 -22.55
CA VAL A 260 -12.35 -8.07 -21.89
C VAL A 260 -12.05 -9.55 -22.01
N LYS A 261 -10.75 -9.90 -21.97
CA LYS A 261 -10.26 -11.26 -21.82
C LYS A 261 -9.61 -11.38 -20.44
N ALA A 262 -10.15 -12.26 -19.60
CA ALA A 262 -9.63 -12.50 -18.27
C ALA A 262 -8.48 -13.52 -18.28
N HIS A 263 -7.40 -13.23 -17.54
CA HIS A 263 -6.20 -14.07 -17.48
C HIS A 263 -5.95 -14.63 -16.08
N ALA A 264 -6.16 -13.84 -15.05
CA ALA A 264 -5.96 -14.25 -13.67
C ALA A 264 -7.00 -13.59 -12.77
N ALA A 265 -7.37 -14.27 -11.70
CA ALA A 265 -8.27 -13.74 -10.69
C ALA A 265 -7.89 -14.25 -9.31
N GLY A 266 -8.07 -13.40 -8.30
CA GLY A 266 -7.84 -13.78 -6.91
C GLY A 266 -8.62 -12.88 -5.97
N SER A 267 -8.95 -13.39 -4.79
CA SER A 267 -9.77 -12.65 -3.84
C SER A 267 -9.17 -12.64 -2.43
N PHE A 268 -9.57 -11.65 -1.66
CA PHE A 268 -9.20 -11.53 -0.26
C PHE A 268 -10.30 -10.82 0.54
N PRO A 269 -10.41 -11.12 1.85
CA PRO A 269 -11.32 -10.41 2.72
C PRO A 269 -10.84 -8.98 2.93
N LEU A 270 -11.79 -8.05 3.05
CA LEU A 270 -11.49 -6.67 3.41
C LEU A 270 -11.39 -6.56 4.93
N VAL A 271 -10.26 -6.06 5.40
CA VAL A 271 -9.97 -5.93 6.83
C VAL A 271 -9.44 -4.53 7.11
N ARG A 272 -9.91 -3.94 8.20
CA ARG A 272 -9.30 -2.76 8.80
C ARG A 272 -8.58 -3.18 10.07
N ARG A 273 -7.32 -2.75 10.22
CA ARG A 273 -6.53 -2.93 11.43
C ARG A 273 -5.80 -1.64 11.76
N HIS A 274 -5.64 -1.37 13.06
CA HIS A 274 -4.88 -0.24 13.53
C HIS A 274 -4.16 -0.65 14.82
N ALA A 275 -2.84 -0.58 14.85
CA ALA A 275 -2.05 -0.88 16.03
C ALA A 275 -2.34 0.15 17.13
N GLN A 276 -2.50 -0.29 18.35
CA GLN A 276 -2.77 0.58 19.50
C GLN A 276 -1.61 1.54 19.76
N ARG A 277 -0.39 1.10 19.42
CA ARG A 277 0.85 1.89 19.46
C ARG A 277 1.63 1.60 18.19
N TYR A 278 2.33 2.61 17.66
CA TYR A 278 3.26 2.44 16.54
C TYR A 278 4.68 2.24 17.02
N VAL A 279 4.97 2.63 18.28
CA VAL A 279 6.33 2.62 18.80
C VAL A 279 6.39 2.08 20.22
N LEU A 280 7.53 1.48 20.53
CA LEU A 280 8.05 1.19 21.86
C LEU A 280 9.51 1.68 21.92
N PRO A 281 10.18 1.72 23.10
CA PRO A 281 11.60 2.02 23.14
C PRO A 281 12.41 1.10 22.22
N GLY A 282 13.08 1.66 21.20
CA GLY A 282 13.84 0.92 20.21
C GLY A 282 12.99 0.08 19.22
N LEU A 283 11.69 0.37 19.06
CA LEU A 283 10.86 -0.34 18.09
C LEU A 283 9.86 0.61 17.44
N ALA A 284 9.69 0.47 16.12
CA ALA A 284 8.69 1.18 15.33
C ALA A 284 7.98 0.25 14.34
N LEU A 285 6.67 0.43 14.14
CA LEU A 285 5.88 -0.25 13.12
C LEU A 285 5.59 0.70 11.96
N VAL A 286 5.67 0.21 10.72
CA VAL A 286 5.36 0.96 9.49
C VAL A 286 4.43 0.15 8.56
N GLY A 287 3.68 0.85 7.72
CA GLY A 287 2.78 0.23 6.74
C GLY A 287 1.73 -0.68 7.38
N ASP A 288 1.43 -1.80 6.74
CA ASP A 288 0.37 -2.71 7.19
C ASP A 288 0.63 -3.35 8.57
N ALA A 289 1.87 -3.36 9.06
CA ALA A 289 2.19 -3.77 10.42
C ALA A 289 1.61 -2.79 11.46
N ALA A 290 1.56 -1.50 11.13
CA ALA A 290 0.96 -0.46 11.96
C ALA A 290 -0.53 -0.25 11.65
N HIS A 291 -0.93 -0.29 10.38
CA HIS A 291 -2.30 0.04 9.95
C HIS A 291 -2.64 -0.63 8.61
N THR A 292 -3.65 -1.46 8.60
CA THR A 292 -4.23 -2.01 7.38
C THR A 292 -5.52 -1.24 7.06
N ILE A 293 -5.62 -0.71 5.87
CA ILE A 293 -6.79 0.04 5.40
C ILE A 293 -7.61 -0.77 4.40
N ASN A 294 -8.88 -0.38 4.21
CA ASN A 294 -9.65 -0.81 3.05
C ASN A 294 -8.95 -0.29 1.78
N PRO A 295 -8.56 -1.16 0.82
CA PRO A 295 -7.78 -0.77 -0.35
C PRO A 295 -8.57 0.02 -1.41
N LEU A 296 -9.58 0.81 -1.00
CA LEU A 296 -10.25 1.75 -1.87
C LEU A 296 -9.21 2.64 -2.55
N ALA A 297 -9.21 2.65 -3.87
CA ALA A 297 -8.27 3.40 -4.71
C ALA A 297 -6.77 3.06 -4.52
N GLY A 298 -6.40 1.87 -4.01
CA GLY A 298 -5.01 1.39 -3.95
C GLY A 298 -4.07 2.20 -3.04
N GLN A 299 -4.58 2.85 -1.99
CA GLN A 299 -3.82 3.79 -1.15
C GLN A 299 -2.91 3.14 -0.08
N GLY A 300 -2.99 1.83 0.16
CA GLY A 300 -2.28 1.18 1.27
C GLY A 300 -0.77 1.43 1.26
N VAL A 301 -0.10 1.20 0.14
CA VAL A 301 1.34 1.37 0.01
C VAL A 301 1.77 2.84 0.15
N ASN A 302 0.97 3.79 -0.33
CA ASN A 302 1.27 5.22 -0.21
C ASN A 302 1.31 5.67 1.25
N LEU A 303 0.42 5.17 2.11
CA LEU A 303 0.48 5.43 3.54
C LEU A 303 1.73 4.84 4.18
N GLY A 304 2.11 3.62 3.78
CA GLY A 304 3.34 2.99 4.23
C GLY A 304 4.59 3.79 3.84
N TYR A 305 4.64 4.36 2.63
CA TYR A 305 5.75 5.23 2.21
C TYR A 305 5.79 6.56 2.96
N ARG A 306 4.62 7.13 3.30
CA ARG A 306 4.57 8.29 4.20
C ARG A 306 5.08 7.94 5.61
N ASP A 307 4.85 6.71 6.08
CA ASP A 307 5.43 6.26 7.35
C ASP A 307 6.94 6.16 7.28
N VAL A 308 7.48 5.59 6.19
CA VAL A 308 8.93 5.51 5.95
C VAL A 308 9.56 6.90 5.93
N ASP A 309 9.02 7.81 5.14
CA ASP A 309 9.51 9.20 5.05
C ASP A 309 9.51 9.89 6.41
N ALA A 310 8.40 9.78 7.16
CA ALA A 310 8.27 10.38 8.49
C ALA A 310 9.25 9.76 9.50
N LEU A 311 9.47 8.45 9.46
CA LEU A 311 10.42 7.77 10.34
C LEU A 311 11.85 8.20 10.04
N LEU A 312 12.25 8.19 8.76
CA LEU A 312 13.57 8.63 8.31
C LEU A 312 13.87 10.06 8.77
N ASN A 313 12.94 10.99 8.50
CA ASN A 313 13.10 12.38 8.90
C ASN A 313 13.26 12.55 10.41
N VAL A 314 12.46 11.83 11.22
CA VAL A 314 12.57 11.90 12.69
C VAL A 314 13.91 11.38 13.21
N LEU A 315 14.40 10.27 12.64
CA LEU A 315 15.68 9.69 13.05
C LEU A 315 16.86 10.57 12.65
N LEU A 316 16.83 11.16 11.45
CA LEU A 316 17.87 12.06 10.97
C LEU A 316 17.91 13.36 11.77
N GLU A 317 16.74 14.00 11.99
CA GLU A 317 16.63 15.19 12.84
C GLU A 317 17.19 14.95 14.26
N ALA A 318 16.90 13.76 14.84
CA ALA A 318 17.41 13.41 16.17
C ALA A 318 18.94 13.23 16.18
N ARG A 319 19.48 12.56 15.16
CA ARG A 319 20.92 12.35 15.01
C ARG A 319 21.68 13.69 14.84
N GLU A 320 21.14 14.58 14.01
CA GLU A 320 21.73 15.94 13.82
C GLU A 320 21.74 16.76 15.11
N ARG A 321 20.76 16.54 15.99
CA ARG A 321 20.68 17.21 17.30
C ARG A 321 21.49 16.52 18.41
N GLY A 322 22.17 15.40 18.09
CA GLY A 322 22.90 14.61 19.08
C GLY A 322 21.97 13.89 20.09
N GLU A 323 20.69 13.69 19.75
CA GLU A 323 19.75 12.99 20.59
C GLU A 323 19.93 11.46 20.44
N GLU A 324 19.51 10.70 21.46
CA GLU A 324 19.41 9.24 21.35
C GLU A 324 18.25 8.88 20.40
N TRP A 325 18.58 8.69 19.13
CA TRP A 325 17.63 8.56 18.02
C TRP A 325 16.71 7.33 18.14
N SER A 326 17.15 6.25 18.84
CA SER A 326 16.31 5.05 19.08
C SER A 326 15.43 5.17 20.32
N SER A 327 15.52 6.27 21.07
CA SER A 327 14.74 6.51 22.28
C SER A 327 13.23 6.58 22.00
N GLU A 328 12.43 6.16 22.96
CA GLU A 328 10.97 6.27 22.84
C GLU A 328 10.54 7.74 22.61
N ALA A 329 11.19 8.70 23.24
CA ALA A 329 10.85 10.12 23.09
C ALA A 329 10.99 10.59 21.63
N VAL A 330 12.03 10.15 20.94
CA VAL A 330 12.22 10.44 19.50
C VAL A 330 11.20 9.70 18.67
N LEU A 331 11.01 8.40 18.87
CA LEU A 331 10.06 7.58 18.11
C LEU A 331 8.61 8.04 18.30
N GLN A 332 8.26 8.60 19.46
CA GLN A 332 6.95 9.22 19.68
C GLN A 332 6.66 10.42 18.76
N ARG A 333 7.71 11.09 18.22
CA ARG A 333 7.52 12.16 17.21
C ARG A 333 6.99 11.56 15.89
N TYR A 334 7.56 10.42 15.47
CA TYR A 334 7.06 9.65 14.34
C TYR A 334 5.60 9.22 14.55
N GLN A 335 5.29 8.60 15.69
CA GLN A 335 3.93 8.15 15.99
C GLN A 335 2.93 9.31 15.96
N ARG A 336 3.27 10.46 16.54
CA ARG A 336 2.38 11.66 16.52
C ARG A 336 2.15 12.19 15.11
N ARG A 337 3.19 12.21 14.26
CA ARG A 337 3.06 12.64 12.86
C ARG A 337 2.16 11.72 12.05
N ARG A 338 2.23 10.41 12.28
CA ARG A 338 1.58 9.42 11.41
C ARG A 338 0.25 8.89 11.90
N ARG A 339 0.13 8.64 13.22
CA ARG A 339 -1.05 7.94 13.74
C ARG A 339 -2.34 8.72 13.55
N ALA A 340 -2.31 10.03 13.73
CA ALA A 340 -3.49 10.89 13.53
C ALA A 340 -3.90 10.95 12.05
N ASP A 341 -2.92 11.10 11.13
CA ASP A 341 -3.14 11.12 9.69
C ASP A 341 -3.69 9.78 9.17
N ASN A 342 -3.09 8.66 9.61
CA ASN A 342 -3.55 7.32 9.25
C ASN A 342 -4.96 7.03 9.78
N LEU A 343 -5.30 7.46 11.00
CA LEU A 343 -6.66 7.34 11.55
C LEU A 343 -7.66 8.18 10.76
N LEU A 344 -7.30 9.39 10.38
CA LEU A 344 -8.15 10.27 9.56
C LEU A 344 -8.43 9.63 8.20
N MET A 345 -7.39 9.11 7.54
CA MET A 345 -7.53 8.42 6.25
C MET A 345 -8.41 7.17 6.38
N GLN A 346 -8.17 6.33 7.39
CA GLN A 346 -9.00 5.16 7.65
C GLN A 346 -10.46 5.53 7.90
N SER A 347 -10.70 6.56 8.72
CA SER A 347 -12.07 7.02 9.04
C SER A 347 -12.75 7.59 7.81
N GLY A 348 -12.03 8.28 6.94
CA GLY A 348 -12.52 8.74 5.64
C GLY A 348 -12.95 7.56 4.75
N MET A 349 -12.11 6.53 4.63
CA MET A 349 -12.43 5.32 3.86
C MET A 349 -13.64 4.57 4.45
N ASP A 350 -13.75 4.48 5.78
CA ASP A 350 -14.88 3.85 6.47
C ASP A 350 -16.19 4.64 6.23
N LEU A 351 -16.12 5.97 6.25
CA LEU A 351 -17.26 6.83 5.95
C LEU A 351 -17.74 6.62 4.51
N PHE A 352 -16.81 6.63 3.55
CA PHE A 352 -17.14 6.33 2.15
C PHE A 352 -17.74 4.93 2.00
N TYR A 353 -17.10 3.92 2.59
CA TYR A 353 -17.63 2.57 2.59
C TYR A 353 -19.06 2.51 3.12
N THR A 354 -19.32 3.08 4.30
CA THR A 354 -20.64 3.06 4.94
C THR A 354 -21.65 3.85 4.13
N ALA A 355 -21.26 5.01 3.62
CA ALA A 355 -22.13 5.87 2.82
C ALA A 355 -22.58 5.20 1.53
N PHE A 356 -21.71 4.45 0.83
CA PHE A 356 -22.01 3.87 -0.48
C PHE A 356 -22.45 2.40 -0.44
N SER A 357 -22.32 1.71 0.71
CA SER A 357 -22.68 0.28 0.86
C SER A 357 -24.09 0.07 1.42
N ASN A 358 -25.07 0.90 1.05
CA ASN A 358 -26.46 0.75 1.47
C ASN A 358 -27.45 0.99 0.32
N ARG A 359 -28.69 0.46 0.47
CA ARG A 359 -29.76 0.54 -0.54
C ARG A 359 -30.84 1.55 -0.18
N LEU A 360 -30.65 2.40 0.80
CA LEU A 360 -31.64 3.37 1.22
C LEU A 360 -31.77 4.50 0.19
N ALA A 361 -32.90 4.57 -0.50
CA ALA A 361 -33.12 5.52 -1.59
C ALA A 361 -32.88 7.01 -1.18
N PRO A 362 -33.33 7.50 -0.01
CA PRO A 362 -33.04 8.88 0.40
C PRO A 362 -31.55 9.15 0.56
N LEU A 363 -30.77 8.19 1.09
CA LEU A 363 -29.32 8.30 1.20
C LEU A 363 -28.65 8.25 -0.17
N GLY A 364 -29.19 7.48 -1.11
CA GLY A 364 -28.73 7.44 -2.50
C GLY A 364 -28.82 8.81 -3.15
N VAL A 365 -29.97 9.47 -3.04
CA VAL A 365 -30.15 10.86 -3.54
C VAL A 365 -29.17 11.82 -2.87
N ALA A 366 -29.07 11.78 -1.54
CA ALA A 366 -28.18 12.68 -0.80
C ALA A 366 -26.70 12.50 -1.19
N ARG A 367 -26.23 11.24 -1.38
CA ARG A 367 -24.86 10.95 -1.81
C ARG A 367 -24.57 11.52 -3.20
N ASN A 368 -25.47 11.29 -4.13
CA ASN A 368 -25.28 11.78 -5.50
C ASN A 368 -25.33 13.30 -5.58
N LEU A 369 -26.21 13.95 -4.83
CA LEU A 369 -26.19 15.42 -4.69
C LEU A 369 -24.85 15.90 -4.07
N ALA A 370 -24.32 15.20 -3.07
CA ALA A 370 -23.01 15.51 -2.49
C ALA A 370 -21.87 15.36 -3.49
N LEU A 371 -21.88 14.31 -4.32
CA LEU A 371 -20.91 14.13 -5.41
C LEU A 371 -21.02 15.28 -6.44
N MET A 372 -22.23 15.66 -6.85
CA MET A 372 -22.44 16.79 -7.77
C MET A 372 -21.95 18.12 -7.16
N ALA A 373 -22.13 18.32 -5.87
CA ALA A 373 -21.61 19.49 -5.17
C ALA A 373 -20.07 19.45 -5.08
N ALA A 374 -19.49 18.27 -4.80
CA ALA A 374 -18.04 18.07 -4.74
C ALA A 374 -17.38 18.35 -6.10
N GLU A 375 -18.00 17.95 -7.22
CA GLU A 375 -17.49 18.26 -8.56
C GLU A 375 -17.39 19.76 -8.79
N ARG A 376 -18.33 20.54 -8.24
CA ARG A 376 -18.37 21.99 -8.38
C ARG A 376 -17.59 22.75 -7.30
N ALA A 377 -16.98 22.04 -6.35
CA ALA A 377 -16.34 22.63 -5.17
C ALA A 377 -14.99 23.32 -5.45
N GLY A 378 -14.50 23.32 -6.69
CA GLY A 378 -13.31 24.07 -7.12
C GLY A 378 -12.10 23.83 -6.22
N GLY A 379 -11.63 24.85 -5.50
CA GLY A 379 -10.43 24.74 -4.66
C GLY A 379 -10.50 23.72 -3.52
N LEU A 380 -11.69 23.37 -3.01
CA LEU A 380 -11.83 22.30 -2.01
C LEU A 380 -11.61 20.92 -2.64
N LYS A 381 -12.11 20.69 -3.85
CA LYS A 381 -11.84 19.48 -4.64
C LYS A 381 -10.35 19.29 -4.87
N GLN A 382 -9.65 20.38 -5.27
CA GLN A 382 -8.19 20.34 -5.47
C GLN A 382 -7.43 20.05 -4.17
N LYS A 383 -7.82 20.63 -3.03
CA LYS A 383 -7.21 20.34 -1.73
C LYS A 383 -7.39 18.87 -1.33
N ALA A 384 -8.59 18.30 -1.54
CA ALA A 384 -8.85 16.90 -1.27
C ALA A 384 -7.98 15.99 -2.14
N LEU A 385 -7.82 16.31 -3.44
CA LEU A 385 -6.95 15.58 -4.36
C LEU A 385 -5.48 15.67 -3.93
N LYS A 386 -4.97 16.87 -3.62
CA LYS A 386 -3.61 17.05 -3.11
C LYS A 386 -3.35 16.19 -1.88
N TYR A 387 -4.25 16.23 -0.90
CA TYR A 387 -4.15 15.39 0.30
C TYR A 387 -4.10 13.90 -0.04
N ALA A 388 -4.95 13.42 -0.96
CA ALA A 388 -4.94 12.04 -1.41
C ALA A 388 -3.60 11.63 -2.09
N LEU A 389 -3.02 12.53 -2.89
CA LEU A 389 -1.73 12.34 -3.56
C LEU A 389 -0.52 12.52 -2.63
N GLY A 390 -0.71 13.04 -1.42
CA GLY A 390 0.34 13.33 -0.46
C GLY A 390 1.09 14.62 -0.69
N LEU A 391 0.46 15.58 -1.39
CA LEU A 391 1.01 16.89 -1.77
C LEU A 391 0.55 18.00 -0.80
#